data_15c95de132d2d67e62f7bc40d485bae0
#
_entry.id   15c95de132d2d67e62f7bc40d485bae0
#
_cell.length_a   1.000
_cell.length_b   1.000
_cell.length_c   1.000
_cell.angle_alpha   90.00
_cell.angle_beta   90.00
_cell.angle_gamma   90.00
#
_symmetry.space_group_name_H-M   'P 1'
#
loop_
_entity.id
_entity.type
_entity.pdbx_description
1 polymer ?
#
loop_
_entity_poly.entity_id
_entity_poly.type
_entity_poly.pdbx_seq_one_letter_code
_entity_poly.pdbx_strand_id
1 'polypeptide(L)'
;MLLGAVAKVLGDEGIELIGSTAFLEPLLAQEGVLTARAPDEDERKNIEYGLGVARAVAGFDIGQTVVVAAQACVAVEAMEGTDAAIERAGQLMLSLDDDASTLERRLTVVKVAKPKQDMRFDVPVIGIATVEVMARSGATCLSVEAGRTLLFDREALLRHADQAGIAIVASSRKS
;
A
#
# COMPACT_ATOMS: atom_id res chain seq x y z
N MET A 1 18.45 -11.05 -11.14
CA MET A 1 18.56 -9.64 -10.68
C MET A 1 19.98 -9.34 -10.24
N LEU A 2 20.52 -8.14 -10.56
CA LEU A 2 21.91 -7.75 -10.25
C LEU A 2 22.20 -7.83 -8.74
N LEU A 3 21.29 -7.34 -7.89
CA LEU A 3 21.46 -7.35 -6.44
C LEU A 3 21.55 -8.76 -5.84
N GLY A 4 20.83 -9.74 -6.39
CA GLY A 4 20.95 -11.14 -5.97
C GLY A 4 22.31 -11.77 -6.33
N ALA A 5 22.89 -11.35 -7.46
CA ALA A 5 24.24 -11.77 -7.83
C ALA A 5 25.30 -11.16 -6.90
N VAL A 6 25.13 -9.89 -6.51
CA VAL A 6 25.99 -9.22 -5.51
C VAL A 6 25.92 -9.93 -4.16
N ALA A 7 24.69 -10.25 -3.70
CA ALA A 7 24.49 -10.97 -2.45
C ALA A 7 25.18 -12.35 -2.44
N LYS A 8 25.14 -13.04 -3.59
CA LYS A 8 25.81 -14.34 -3.72
C LYS A 8 27.33 -14.19 -3.65
N VAL A 9 27.91 -13.24 -4.37
CA VAL A 9 29.38 -12.98 -4.34
C VAL A 9 29.82 -12.63 -2.92
N LEU A 10 29.09 -11.78 -2.20
CA LEU A 10 29.39 -11.44 -0.80
C LEU A 10 29.32 -12.68 0.10
N GLY A 11 28.28 -13.52 -0.07
CA GLY A 11 28.15 -14.77 0.66
C GLY A 11 29.27 -15.77 0.41
N ASP A 12 29.73 -15.87 -0.83
CA ASP A 12 30.88 -16.72 -1.21
C ASP A 12 32.19 -16.24 -0.56
N GLU A 13 32.31 -14.95 -0.26
CA GLU A 13 33.43 -14.33 0.50
C GLU A 13 33.22 -14.33 2.01
N GLY A 14 32.19 -15.01 2.52
CA GLY A 14 31.89 -15.11 3.96
C GLY A 14 31.26 -13.85 4.56
N ILE A 15 30.76 -12.91 3.73
CA ILE A 15 30.05 -11.71 4.17
C ILE A 15 28.54 -12.00 4.16
N GLU A 16 27.94 -12.05 5.34
CA GLU A 16 26.50 -12.24 5.47
C GLU A 16 25.74 -10.94 5.21
N LEU A 17 24.83 -10.95 4.25
CA LEU A 17 23.95 -9.83 3.94
C LEU A 17 22.68 -9.96 4.79
N ILE A 18 22.55 -9.13 5.82
CA ILE A 18 21.35 -9.06 6.65
C ILE A 18 20.21 -8.31 5.93
N GLY A 19 18.97 -8.63 6.29
CA GLY A 19 17.80 -7.95 5.73
C GLY A 19 17.79 -6.46 6.06
N SER A 20 17.36 -5.61 5.11
CA SER A 20 17.23 -4.16 5.32
C SER A 20 16.29 -3.79 6.48
N THR A 21 15.40 -4.71 6.85
CA THR A 21 14.45 -4.56 7.96
C THR A 21 14.93 -5.10 9.30
N ALA A 22 16.12 -5.71 9.36
CA ALA A 22 16.61 -6.40 10.59
C ALA A 22 16.63 -5.50 11.85
N PHE A 23 16.77 -4.16 11.66
CA PHE A 23 16.73 -3.17 12.73
C PHE A 23 15.50 -2.24 12.66
N LEU A 24 14.57 -2.52 11.77
CA LEU A 24 13.40 -1.68 11.50
C LEU A 24 12.08 -2.37 11.86
N GLU A 25 12.13 -3.52 12.54
CA GLU A 25 10.93 -4.26 12.95
C GLU A 25 9.86 -3.38 13.65
N PRO A 26 10.22 -2.42 14.53
CA PRO A 26 9.23 -1.55 15.16
C PRO A 26 8.51 -0.62 14.18
N LEU A 27 9.11 -0.36 13.00
CA LEU A 27 8.52 0.48 11.96
C LEU A 27 7.71 -0.34 10.95
N LEU A 28 7.75 -1.66 10.99
CA LEU A 28 6.90 -2.50 10.16
C LEU A 28 5.44 -2.42 10.64
N ALA A 29 4.52 -2.38 9.68
CA ALA A 29 3.10 -2.41 9.97
C ALA A 29 2.73 -3.66 10.76
N GLN A 30 2.20 -3.50 11.96
CA GLN A 30 1.70 -4.59 12.80
C GLN A 30 0.30 -4.98 12.34
N GLU A 31 -0.07 -6.26 12.48
CA GLU A 31 -1.40 -6.73 12.09
C GLU A 31 -2.51 -6.05 12.90
N GLY A 32 -3.56 -5.63 12.21
CA GLY A 32 -4.73 -4.99 12.79
C GLY A 32 -4.98 -3.58 12.27
N VAL A 33 -5.88 -2.87 12.93
CA VAL A 33 -6.17 -1.46 12.67
C VAL A 33 -5.12 -0.60 13.34
N LEU A 34 -4.49 0.29 12.57
CA LEU A 34 -3.36 1.10 13.03
C LEU A 34 -3.78 2.53 13.42
N THR A 35 -4.90 3.02 12.90
CA THR A 35 -5.48 4.34 13.13
C THR A 35 -6.62 4.28 14.13
N ALA A 36 -7.05 5.44 14.65
CA ALA A 36 -8.19 5.53 15.58
C ALA A 36 -9.50 5.02 14.94
N ARG A 37 -9.68 5.23 13.62
CA ARG A 37 -10.81 4.73 12.85
C ARG A 37 -10.49 3.39 12.21
N ALA A 38 -11.39 2.44 12.33
CA ALA A 38 -11.35 1.19 11.55
C ALA A 38 -11.99 1.40 10.16
N PRO A 39 -11.63 0.58 9.15
CA PRO A 39 -12.35 0.53 7.89
C PRO A 39 -13.83 0.19 8.12
N ASP A 40 -14.72 0.89 7.41
CA ASP A 40 -16.15 0.56 7.40
C ASP A 40 -16.45 -0.66 6.50
N GLU A 41 -17.73 -1.00 6.35
CA GLU A 41 -18.13 -2.19 5.61
C GLU A 41 -17.77 -2.11 4.12
N ASP A 42 -17.96 -0.95 3.49
CA ASP A 42 -17.67 -0.77 2.06
C ASP A 42 -16.17 -0.70 1.80
N GLU A 43 -15.41 -0.06 2.69
CA GLU A 43 -13.94 -0.09 2.65
C GLU A 43 -13.40 -1.52 2.81
N ARG A 44 -14.00 -2.35 3.68
CA ARG A 44 -13.61 -3.77 3.81
C ARG A 44 -13.89 -4.57 2.54
N LYS A 45 -15.05 -4.36 1.89
CA LYS A 45 -15.37 -4.98 0.60
C LYS A 45 -14.37 -4.55 -0.49
N ASN A 46 -14.02 -3.24 -0.51
CA ASN A 46 -13.01 -2.70 -1.41
C ASN A 46 -11.63 -3.33 -1.16
N ILE A 47 -11.24 -3.51 0.10
CA ILE A 47 -9.98 -4.17 0.47
C ILE A 47 -9.97 -5.62 -0.03
N GLU A 48 -11.04 -6.38 0.22
CA GLU A 48 -11.14 -7.78 -0.20
C GLU A 48 -10.99 -7.92 -1.72
N TYR A 49 -11.74 -7.13 -2.48
CA TYR A 49 -11.63 -7.08 -3.94
C TYR A 49 -10.22 -6.65 -4.37
N GLY A 50 -9.71 -5.56 -3.80
CA GLY A 50 -8.44 -4.95 -4.15
C GLY A 50 -7.24 -5.85 -3.87
N LEU A 51 -7.28 -6.67 -2.82
CA LEU A 51 -6.22 -7.64 -2.50
C LEU A 51 -6.06 -8.66 -3.62
N GLY A 52 -7.15 -9.14 -4.22
CA GLY A 52 -7.10 -10.04 -5.37
C GLY A 52 -6.42 -9.40 -6.57
N VAL A 53 -6.83 -8.18 -6.91
CA VAL A 53 -6.26 -7.41 -8.04
C VAL A 53 -4.80 -7.05 -7.79
N ALA A 54 -4.48 -6.50 -6.62
CA ALA A 54 -3.11 -6.09 -6.28
C ALA A 54 -2.13 -7.25 -6.32
N ARG A 55 -2.52 -8.43 -5.83
CA ARG A 55 -1.69 -9.64 -5.89
C ARG A 55 -1.46 -10.13 -7.31
N ALA A 56 -2.47 -10.06 -8.17
CA ALA A 56 -2.34 -10.41 -9.59
C ALA A 56 -1.35 -9.47 -10.30
N VAL A 57 -1.52 -8.16 -10.12
CA VAL A 57 -0.64 -7.12 -10.69
C VAL A 57 0.80 -7.28 -10.19
N ALA A 58 0.98 -7.49 -8.88
CA ALA A 58 2.29 -7.73 -8.27
C ALA A 58 2.93 -9.04 -8.76
N GLY A 59 2.11 -10.06 -9.05
CA GLY A 59 2.55 -11.33 -9.63
C GLY A 59 3.17 -11.19 -11.01
N PHE A 60 2.70 -10.23 -11.81
CA PHE A 60 3.25 -9.88 -13.12
C PHE A 60 4.37 -8.83 -13.05
N ASP A 61 4.75 -8.40 -11.85
CA ASP A 61 5.79 -7.35 -11.63
C ASP A 61 5.46 -6.00 -12.30
N ILE A 62 4.18 -5.69 -12.51
CA ILE A 62 3.71 -4.43 -13.08
C ILE A 62 3.79 -3.32 -12.03
N GLY A 63 3.17 -3.55 -10.87
CA GLY A 63 3.09 -2.65 -9.74
C GLY A 63 2.73 -3.42 -8.47
N GLN A 64 2.38 -2.72 -7.41
CA GLN A 64 2.00 -3.35 -6.14
C GLN A 64 0.88 -2.63 -5.40
N THR A 65 0.32 -1.58 -6.03
CA THR A 65 -0.77 -0.78 -5.46
C THR A 65 -1.93 -0.70 -6.43
N VAL A 66 -3.14 -0.83 -5.92
CA VAL A 66 -4.37 -0.56 -6.66
C VAL A 66 -5.26 0.38 -5.85
N VAL A 67 -6.06 1.18 -6.56
CA VAL A 67 -7.06 2.06 -5.95
C VAL A 67 -8.44 1.58 -6.37
N VAL A 68 -9.33 1.42 -5.40
CA VAL A 68 -10.63 0.78 -5.55
C VAL A 68 -11.73 1.72 -5.06
N ALA A 69 -12.85 1.75 -5.77
CA ALA A 69 -14.11 2.33 -5.32
C ALA A 69 -15.25 1.39 -5.67
N ALA A 70 -16.21 1.19 -4.78
CA ALA A 70 -17.39 0.35 -4.97
C ALA A 70 -17.08 -1.02 -5.60
N GLN A 71 -16.03 -1.67 -5.12
CA GLN A 71 -15.52 -2.97 -5.61
C GLN A 71 -15.15 -2.96 -7.11
N ALA A 72 -14.75 -1.79 -7.63
CA ALA A 72 -14.19 -1.63 -8.97
C ALA A 72 -12.79 -1.04 -8.89
N CYS A 73 -11.86 -1.55 -9.70
CA CYS A 73 -10.51 -1.01 -9.78
C CYS A 73 -10.51 0.29 -10.58
N VAL A 74 -10.20 1.41 -9.92
CA VAL A 74 -10.13 2.75 -10.52
C VAL A 74 -8.76 3.03 -11.12
N ALA A 75 -7.70 2.62 -10.42
CA ALA A 75 -6.33 2.80 -10.89
C ALA A 75 -5.44 1.64 -10.43
N VAL A 76 -4.45 1.33 -11.26
CA VAL A 76 -3.39 0.37 -11.00
C VAL A 76 -2.06 1.10 -11.08
N GLU A 77 -1.22 0.96 -10.06
CA GLU A 77 0.15 1.45 -10.10
C GLU A 77 0.96 0.65 -11.13
N ALA A 78 1.73 1.35 -11.94
CA ALA A 78 2.75 0.76 -12.80
C ALA A 78 4.09 1.47 -12.55
N MET A 79 4.66 2.13 -13.55
CA MET A 79 5.97 2.80 -13.41
C MET A 79 5.88 4.18 -12.76
N GLU A 80 4.68 4.76 -12.66
CA GLU A 80 4.45 6.08 -12.10
C GLU A 80 4.60 6.15 -10.58
N GLY A 81 4.49 5.02 -9.89
CA GLY A 81 4.55 4.92 -8.43
C GLY A 81 3.20 5.13 -7.73
N THR A 82 3.17 4.77 -6.44
CA THR A 82 1.95 4.72 -5.61
C THR A 82 1.21 6.06 -5.58
N ASP A 83 1.92 7.15 -5.29
CA ASP A 83 1.30 8.46 -5.06
C ASP A 83 0.64 9.00 -6.34
N ALA A 84 1.32 8.86 -7.49
CA ALA A 84 0.75 9.27 -8.79
C ALA A 84 -0.46 8.41 -9.20
N ALA A 85 -0.46 7.13 -8.88
CA ALA A 85 -1.61 6.26 -9.10
C ALA A 85 -2.83 6.67 -8.25
N ILE A 86 -2.62 7.09 -7.00
CA ILE A 86 -3.66 7.62 -6.12
C ILE A 86 -4.20 8.95 -6.65
N GLU A 87 -3.34 9.88 -7.06
CA GLU A 87 -3.75 11.17 -7.65
C GLU A 87 -4.59 10.96 -8.91
N ARG A 88 -4.15 10.06 -9.79
CA ARG A 88 -4.89 9.72 -11.01
C ARG A 88 -6.27 9.14 -10.70
N ALA A 89 -6.37 8.27 -9.69
CA ALA A 89 -7.66 7.75 -9.23
C ALA A 89 -8.59 8.87 -8.76
N GLY A 90 -8.09 9.81 -7.94
CA GLY A 90 -8.85 10.97 -7.49
C GLY A 90 -9.36 11.83 -8.66
N GLN A 91 -8.50 12.11 -9.64
CA GLN A 91 -8.87 12.87 -10.84
C GLN A 91 -9.95 12.17 -11.67
N LEU A 92 -9.84 10.85 -11.84
CA LEU A 92 -10.85 10.05 -12.54
C LEU A 92 -12.21 10.12 -11.83
N MET A 93 -12.23 10.00 -10.50
CA MET A 93 -13.47 10.09 -9.73
C MET A 93 -14.11 11.46 -9.78
N LEU A 94 -13.31 12.54 -9.87
CA LEU A 94 -13.83 13.90 -10.04
C LEU A 94 -14.40 14.14 -11.45
N SER A 95 -13.94 13.41 -12.46
CA SER A 95 -14.40 13.54 -13.85
C SER A 95 -15.69 12.76 -14.14
N LEU A 96 -16.15 11.91 -13.23
CA LEU A 96 -17.42 11.22 -13.37
C LEU A 96 -18.56 12.22 -13.13
N ASP A 97 -19.50 12.31 -14.08
CA ASP A 97 -20.67 13.18 -14.00
C ASP A 97 -21.51 12.93 -12.75
N ASP A 98 -22.19 13.97 -12.25
CA ASP A 98 -23.02 13.92 -11.03
C ASP A 98 -24.16 12.90 -11.09
N ASP A 99 -24.60 12.48 -12.26
CA ASP A 99 -25.60 11.42 -12.47
C ASP A 99 -25.09 10.02 -12.07
N ALA A 100 -23.76 9.83 -11.93
CA ALA A 100 -23.16 8.63 -11.32
C ALA A 100 -23.17 8.68 -9.77
N SER A 101 -24.05 9.48 -9.18
CA SER A 101 -24.15 9.80 -7.75
C SER A 101 -24.50 8.63 -6.81
N THR A 102 -24.67 7.43 -7.32
CA THR A 102 -24.85 6.21 -6.52
C THR A 102 -23.53 5.53 -6.15
N LEU A 103 -22.41 5.90 -6.77
CA LEU A 103 -21.10 5.39 -6.38
C LEU A 103 -20.54 6.30 -5.27
N GLU A 104 -20.46 5.77 -4.06
CA GLU A 104 -19.68 6.44 -3.03
C GLU A 104 -18.27 6.71 -3.56
N ARG A 105 -17.92 8.00 -3.72
CA ARG A 105 -16.67 8.46 -4.33
C ARG A 105 -15.44 8.22 -3.45
N ARG A 106 -15.59 7.45 -2.37
CA ARG A 106 -14.51 7.15 -1.44
C ARG A 106 -13.57 6.11 -2.03
N LEU A 107 -12.29 6.47 -2.09
CA LEU A 107 -11.25 5.59 -2.60
C LEU A 107 -10.62 4.77 -1.47
N THR A 108 -10.38 3.50 -1.76
CA THR A 108 -9.61 2.59 -0.91
C THR A 108 -8.32 2.22 -1.63
N VAL A 109 -7.19 2.47 -1.00
CA VAL A 109 -5.86 2.12 -1.51
C VAL A 109 -5.46 0.76 -0.95
N VAL A 110 -5.06 -0.17 -1.81
CA VAL A 110 -4.57 -1.49 -1.40
C VAL A 110 -3.16 -1.70 -1.94
N LYS A 111 -2.19 -1.83 -1.04
CA LYS A 111 -0.77 -2.03 -1.37
C LYS A 111 -0.28 -3.34 -0.79
N VAL A 112 0.33 -4.17 -1.63
CA VAL A 112 0.90 -5.47 -1.28
C VAL A 112 2.40 -5.50 -1.55
N ALA A 113 3.13 -6.42 -0.92
CA ALA A 113 4.51 -6.68 -1.32
C ALA A 113 4.53 -7.63 -2.54
N LYS A 114 5.46 -7.41 -3.46
CA LYS A 114 5.62 -8.30 -4.62
C LYS A 114 6.00 -9.72 -4.16
N PRO A 115 5.49 -10.79 -4.80
CA PRO A 115 5.74 -12.16 -4.36
C PRO A 115 7.21 -12.55 -4.31
N LYS A 116 8.01 -12.01 -5.23
CA LYS A 116 9.45 -12.28 -5.36
C LYS A 116 10.32 -11.14 -4.80
N GLN A 117 9.73 -10.23 -4.02
CA GLN A 117 10.46 -9.12 -3.43
C GLN A 117 11.45 -9.64 -2.39
N ASP A 118 12.72 -9.39 -2.62
CA ASP A 118 13.76 -9.69 -1.66
C ASP A 118 13.82 -8.57 -0.61
N MET A 119 13.26 -8.86 0.56
CA MET A 119 13.16 -7.92 1.67
C MET A 119 14.52 -7.42 2.19
N ARG A 120 15.62 -8.02 1.72
CA ARG A 120 16.97 -7.52 2.01
C ARG A 120 17.28 -6.23 1.27
N PHE A 121 16.63 -5.96 0.14
CA PHE A 121 16.96 -4.84 -0.74
C PHE A 121 15.80 -3.88 -0.98
N ASP A 122 14.58 -4.38 -0.92
CA ASP A 122 13.40 -3.60 -1.29
C ASP A 122 12.25 -3.95 -0.33
N VAL A 123 11.75 -2.93 0.35
CA VAL A 123 10.62 -3.03 1.29
C VAL A 123 9.59 -1.97 0.87
N PRO A 124 8.32 -2.34 0.70
CA PRO A 124 7.27 -1.34 0.50
C PRO A 124 7.27 -0.33 1.63
N VAL A 125 7.26 0.96 1.29
CA VAL A 125 7.25 2.05 2.27
C VAL A 125 5.99 2.88 2.08
N ILE A 126 5.42 3.33 3.21
CA ILE A 126 4.39 4.37 3.28
C ILE A 126 4.93 5.48 4.16
N GLY A 127 4.82 6.72 3.71
CA GLY A 127 5.19 7.92 4.43
C GLY A 127 4.05 8.94 4.53
N ILE A 128 4.29 10.05 5.21
CA ILE A 128 3.32 11.14 5.38
C ILE A 128 2.87 11.67 4.02
N ALA A 129 3.78 11.79 3.05
CA ALA A 129 3.46 12.26 1.70
C ALA A 129 2.34 11.43 1.05
N THR A 130 2.35 10.09 1.21
CA THR A 130 1.28 9.23 0.70
C THR A 130 -0.06 9.52 1.38
N VAL A 131 -0.06 9.76 2.71
CA VAL A 131 -1.28 10.12 3.44
C VAL A 131 -1.84 11.47 2.97
N GLU A 132 -0.98 12.45 2.72
CA GLU A 132 -1.37 13.75 2.15
C GLU A 132 -1.97 13.60 0.75
N VAL A 133 -1.35 12.76 -0.10
CA VAL A 133 -1.89 12.44 -1.42
C VAL A 133 -3.27 11.78 -1.30
N MET A 134 -3.43 10.82 -0.40
CA MET A 134 -4.70 10.17 -0.14
C MET A 134 -5.78 11.18 0.26
N ALA A 135 -5.47 12.08 1.21
CA ALA A 135 -6.41 13.09 1.71
C ALA A 135 -6.92 14.00 0.58
N ARG A 136 -6.00 14.54 -0.26
CA ARG A 136 -6.40 15.43 -1.37
C ARG A 136 -7.09 14.70 -2.54
N SER A 137 -6.91 13.39 -2.65
CA SER A 137 -7.51 12.55 -3.70
C SER A 137 -8.83 11.89 -3.30
N GLY A 138 -9.33 12.13 -2.07
CA GLY A 138 -10.56 11.52 -1.57
C GLY A 138 -10.42 10.04 -1.17
N ALA A 139 -9.18 9.57 -0.94
CA ALA A 139 -8.96 8.23 -0.42
C ALA A 139 -9.08 8.20 1.11
N THR A 140 -9.96 7.34 1.60
CA THR A 140 -10.33 7.27 3.03
C THR A 140 -9.79 6.03 3.73
N CYS A 141 -9.28 5.06 2.98
CA CYS A 141 -8.75 3.82 3.55
C CYS A 141 -7.48 3.36 2.85
N LEU A 142 -6.53 2.85 3.64
CA LEU A 142 -5.30 2.21 3.18
C LEU A 142 -5.18 0.82 3.78
N SER A 143 -5.04 -0.19 2.94
CA SER A 143 -4.69 -1.55 3.33
C SER A 143 -3.26 -1.88 2.92
N VAL A 144 -2.46 -2.41 3.86
CA VAL A 144 -1.07 -2.84 3.64
C VAL A 144 -0.83 -4.26 4.14
N GLU A 145 0.27 -4.89 3.73
CA GLU A 145 0.68 -6.20 4.29
C GLU A 145 1.45 -6.03 5.59
N ALA A 146 0.96 -6.69 6.65
CA ALA A 146 1.62 -6.73 7.96
C ALA A 146 2.99 -7.42 7.88
N GLY A 147 3.97 -6.87 8.62
CA GLY A 147 5.33 -7.38 8.65
C GLY A 147 6.13 -7.19 7.34
N ARG A 148 5.51 -6.58 6.31
CA ARG A 148 6.10 -6.42 4.98
C ARG A 148 6.02 -4.99 4.42
N THR A 149 5.42 -4.07 5.16
CA THR A 149 5.32 -2.66 4.79
C THR A 149 5.93 -1.83 5.91
N LEU A 150 6.85 -0.96 5.57
CA LEU A 150 7.49 -0.03 6.50
C LEU A 150 6.68 1.27 6.55
N LEU A 151 6.36 1.71 7.77
CA LEU A 151 5.70 2.98 8.04
C LEU A 151 6.76 4.00 8.45
N PHE A 152 7.18 4.84 7.50
CA PHE A 152 8.21 5.85 7.74
C PHE A 152 7.66 6.97 8.62
N ASP A 153 8.36 7.28 9.71
CA ASP A 153 7.89 8.17 10.79
C ASP A 153 6.47 7.78 11.26
N ARG A 154 6.37 6.53 11.73
CA ARG A 154 5.10 5.87 12.04
C ARG A 154 4.16 6.72 12.89
N GLU A 155 4.67 7.35 13.95
CA GLU A 155 3.82 8.14 14.85
C GLU A 155 3.23 9.37 14.16
N ALA A 156 4.06 10.11 13.41
CA ALA A 156 3.59 11.27 12.67
C ALA A 156 2.64 10.86 11.54
N LEU A 157 2.95 9.78 10.82
CA LEU A 157 2.10 9.23 9.77
C LEU A 157 0.70 8.88 10.29
N LEU A 158 0.62 8.14 11.42
CA LEU A 158 -0.67 7.76 11.99
C LEU A 158 -1.46 8.95 12.50
N ARG A 159 -0.80 9.93 13.14
CA ARG A 159 -1.46 11.19 13.53
C ARG A 159 -2.03 11.94 12.33
N HIS A 160 -1.31 12.03 11.21
CA HIS A 160 -1.81 12.66 9.99
C HIS A 160 -3.00 11.90 9.39
N ALA A 161 -2.94 10.57 9.39
CA ALA A 161 -4.04 9.73 8.92
C ALA A 161 -5.31 9.94 9.78
N ASP A 162 -5.16 9.95 11.11
CA ASP A 162 -6.27 10.19 12.03
C ASP A 162 -6.89 11.58 11.85
N GLN A 163 -6.07 12.62 11.68
CA GLN A 163 -6.54 14.00 11.41
C GLN A 163 -7.29 14.11 10.09
N ALA A 164 -6.86 13.35 9.08
CA ALA A 164 -7.53 13.28 7.77
C ALA A 164 -8.72 12.31 7.74
N GLY A 165 -9.03 11.60 8.83
CA GLY A 165 -10.09 10.60 8.89
C GLY A 165 -9.80 9.35 8.04
N ILE A 166 -8.52 9.08 7.75
CA ILE A 166 -8.10 7.93 6.94
C ILE A 166 -7.90 6.70 7.86
N ALA A 167 -8.54 5.59 7.52
CA ALA A 167 -8.28 4.31 8.16
C ALA A 167 -7.04 3.65 7.55
N ILE A 168 -6.12 3.18 8.37
CA ILE A 168 -5.00 2.34 7.95
C ILE A 168 -5.13 0.98 8.63
N VAL A 169 -5.12 -0.08 7.83
CA VAL A 169 -5.20 -1.46 8.32
C VAL A 169 -4.08 -2.29 7.70
N ALA A 170 -3.47 -3.13 8.52
CA ALA A 170 -2.49 -4.10 8.07
C ALA A 170 -3.01 -5.53 8.28
N SER A 171 -2.90 -6.36 7.26
CA SER A 171 -3.33 -7.77 7.33
C SER A 171 -2.21 -8.71 6.92
N SER A 172 -2.12 -9.85 7.60
CA SER A 172 -1.21 -10.91 7.23
C SER A 172 -1.60 -11.52 5.88
N ARG A 173 -0.59 -11.91 5.10
CA ARG A 173 -0.82 -12.62 3.87
C ARG A 173 -1.41 -13.99 4.19
N LYS A 174 -2.70 -14.19 3.90
CA LYS A 174 -3.29 -15.54 3.94
C LYS A 174 -2.59 -16.39 2.88
N SER A 175 -2.06 -17.52 3.31
CA SER A 175 -1.42 -18.54 2.47
C SER A 175 -2.37 -19.10 1.44
#